data_0bdde19a0b9fe5a64349e3dca87f9746
#
_entry.id   0bdde19a0b9fe5a64349e3dca87f9746
#
_cell.length_a   1.000
_cell.length_b   1.000
_cell.length_c   1.000
_cell.angle_alpha   90.00
_cell.angle_beta   90.00
_cell.angle_gamma   90.00
#
_symmetry.space_group_name_H-M   'P 1'
#
loop_
_entity.id
_entity.type
_entity.pdbx_description
1 polymer ?
#
loop_
_entity_poly.entity_id
_entity_poly.type
_entity_poly.pdbx_seq_one_letter_code
_entity_poly.pdbx_strand_id
1 'polypeptide(L)'
;MKTTIDHLPDDQQQQLQAITAVFTDPTLTVPIDMLILFGSRARGDWVDDQETGYRSDYDLLVVVENEQQVNDLAVWGDLERKVRAIIGDTPLTFIVHDIKFVNKEIRVGQYFFGDIANEGVMLFDRRRFSLAKPKALNAQERLALAERNFENWYESATEFWRGCRYYASRNLLKHAAFLLHQATERYYHAAILVFTGYKQRSHDIELLGVQAGEQHALMVDLLPKATPDDKHLFDLLKKAYIDSRYSMSYRITADELAELQKRVLLLADRVRAACLEKIATFCGADAMRKDLPDPPTLGEPILQGLPAPPIDPQEFGRWAQSLSEVAEQRAELRWQQGKNEGRAEGEGKGLRDGILMVLRSRGVPIPADVEARILACKDVAVLSAWLQRAVTLSDAAELMQAS
;
A
#
# COMPACT_ATOMS: atom_id res chain seq x y z
N MET A 1 -13.11 19.16 1.70
CA MET A 1 -11.88 19.77 1.17
C MET A 1 -11.89 21.25 1.43
N LYS A 2 -10.80 21.83 1.95
CA LYS A 2 -10.63 23.27 2.19
C LYS A 2 -10.24 23.97 0.86
N THR A 3 -10.44 25.29 0.80
CA THR A 3 -10.08 26.12 -0.38
C THR A 3 -9.20 27.31 -0.01
N THR A 4 -8.81 27.44 1.25
CA THR A 4 -7.93 28.50 1.76
C THR A 4 -6.78 27.91 2.55
N ILE A 5 -5.66 28.62 2.58
CA ILE A 5 -4.43 28.29 3.30
C ILE A 5 -4.15 29.27 4.45
N ASP A 6 -5.17 29.99 4.92
CA ASP A 6 -5.07 31.06 5.93
C ASP A 6 -4.55 30.56 7.29
N HIS A 7 -4.59 29.25 7.53
CA HIS A 7 -4.05 28.61 8.74
C HIS A 7 -2.54 28.44 8.73
N LEU A 8 -1.88 28.67 7.58
CA LEU A 8 -0.44 28.59 7.44
C LEU A 8 0.23 29.95 7.63
N PRO A 9 1.50 30.01 8.05
CA PRO A 9 2.29 31.25 8.10
C PRO A 9 2.41 31.93 6.73
N ASP A 10 2.62 33.24 6.72
CA ASP A 10 2.63 34.06 5.51
C ASP A 10 3.70 33.63 4.49
N ASP A 11 4.87 33.21 4.96
CA ASP A 11 5.95 32.69 4.12
C ASP A 11 5.55 31.41 3.41
N GLN A 12 4.88 30.50 4.11
CA GLN A 12 4.37 29.24 3.54
C GLN A 12 3.22 29.50 2.57
N GLN A 13 2.36 30.46 2.87
CA GLN A 13 1.30 30.88 1.93
C GLN A 13 1.92 31.42 0.63
N GLN A 14 2.95 32.26 0.72
CA GLN A 14 3.68 32.76 -0.45
C GLN A 14 4.35 31.65 -1.25
N GLN A 15 4.98 30.67 -0.57
CA GLN A 15 5.55 29.50 -1.24
C GLN A 15 4.48 28.70 -2.00
N LEU A 16 3.33 28.41 -1.38
CA LEU A 16 2.24 27.67 -2.04
C LEU A 16 1.63 28.45 -3.21
N GLN A 17 1.55 29.77 -3.15
CA GLN A 17 1.14 30.61 -4.27
C GLN A 17 2.13 30.52 -5.41
N ALA A 18 3.44 30.59 -5.13
CA ALA A 18 4.50 30.44 -6.15
C ALA A 18 4.49 29.03 -6.77
N ILE A 19 4.31 27.98 -5.94
CA ILE A 19 4.13 26.60 -6.41
C ILE A 19 2.93 26.51 -7.34
N THR A 20 1.78 27.05 -6.93
CA THR A 20 0.56 27.05 -7.77
C THR A 20 0.82 27.72 -9.10
N ALA A 21 1.53 28.85 -9.14
CA ALA A 21 1.89 29.52 -10.38
C ALA A 21 2.74 28.66 -11.31
N VAL A 22 3.68 27.86 -10.77
CA VAL A 22 4.50 26.91 -11.55
C VAL A 22 3.62 25.84 -12.21
N PHE A 23 2.63 25.28 -11.48
CA PHE A 23 1.74 24.25 -12.00
C PHE A 23 0.64 24.78 -12.93
N THR A 24 0.38 26.06 -12.91
CA THR A 24 -0.65 26.71 -13.76
C THR A 24 -0.06 27.52 -14.90
N ASP A 25 1.24 27.41 -15.14
CA ASP A 25 1.93 28.07 -16.24
C ASP A 25 1.29 27.64 -17.58
N PRO A 26 0.79 28.58 -18.40
CA PRO A 26 0.13 28.25 -19.66
C PRO A 26 1.07 27.64 -20.72
N THR A 27 2.38 27.68 -20.50
CA THR A 27 3.38 27.08 -21.40
C THR A 27 3.60 25.59 -21.11
N LEU A 28 3.01 25.02 -20.07
CA LEU A 28 3.12 23.61 -19.77
C LEU A 28 2.50 22.74 -20.86
N THR A 29 3.25 21.75 -21.31
CA THR A 29 2.79 20.78 -22.32
C THR A 29 1.73 19.82 -21.77
N VAL A 30 1.74 19.58 -20.47
CA VAL A 30 0.74 18.78 -19.75
C VAL A 30 -0.13 19.71 -18.89
N PRO A 31 -1.40 19.92 -19.28
CA PRO A 31 -2.30 20.76 -18.48
C PRO A 31 -2.71 20.06 -17.19
N ILE A 32 -2.62 20.78 -16.09
CA ILE A 32 -3.05 20.31 -14.77
C ILE A 32 -4.55 20.56 -14.60
N ASP A 33 -5.28 19.59 -14.09
CA ASP A 33 -6.70 19.74 -13.78
C ASP A 33 -6.94 20.14 -12.33
N MET A 34 -6.18 19.55 -11.37
CA MET A 34 -6.25 19.94 -9.97
C MET A 34 -4.86 19.88 -9.33
N LEU A 35 -4.59 20.81 -8.42
CA LEU A 35 -3.45 20.78 -7.50
C LEU A 35 -3.97 20.83 -6.09
N ILE A 36 -3.63 19.84 -5.27
CA ILE A 36 -4.16 19.65 -3.93
C ILE A 36 -3.00 19.51 -2.95
N LEU A 37 -2.96 20.37 -1.92
CA LEU A 37 -2.10 20.19 -0.77
C LEU A 37 -2.78 19.19 0.17
N PHE A 38 -2.05 18.19 0.63
CA PHE A 38 -2.54 17.23 1.63
C PHE A 38 -1.54 17.07 2.79
N GLY A 39 -1.71 16.08 3.66
CA GLY A 39 -0.81 15.83 4.76
C GLY A 39 -0.89 16.84 5.91
N SER A 40 0.18 16.92 6.70
CA SER A 40 0.22 17.70 7.94
C SER A 40 -0.01 19.20 7.71
N ARG A 41 0.53 19.77 6.64
CA ARG A 41 0.32 21.19 6.31
C ARG A 41 -1.13 21.50 5.93
N ALA A 42 -1.81 20.59 5.24
CA ALA A 42 -3.23 20.76 4.93
C ALA A 42 -4.11 20.65 6.18
N ARG A 43 -3.77 19.77 7.12
CA ARG A 43 -4.49 19.63 8.38
C ARG A 43 -4.22 20.78 9.35
N GLY A 44 -3.00 21.29 9.40
CA GLY A 44 -2.54 22.32 10.31
C GLY A 44 -1.74 21.78 11.51
N ASP A 45 -1.30 20.53 11.44
CA ASP A 45 -0.51 19.84 12.47
C ASP A 45 0.96 19.60 12.05
N TRP A 46 1.47 20.41 11.10
CA TRP A 46 2.86 20.32 10.65
C TRP A 46 3.84 20.71 11.77
N VAL A 47 5.04 20.16 11.70
CA VAL A 47 6.14 20.40 12.63
C VAL A 47 7.33 20.99 11.86
N ASP A 48 7.97 21.98 12.40
CA ASP A 48 9.28 22.50 11.99
C ASP A 48 10.13 22.62 13.26
N ASP A 49 10.82 21.53 13.61
CA ASP A 49 11.61 21.43 14.83
C ASP A 49 13.08 21.70 14.52
N GLN A 50 13.55 22.87 14.91
CA GLN A 50 14.95 23.28 14.71
C GLN A 50 15.94 22.55 15.62
N GLU A 51 15.50 21.95 16.74
CA GLU A 51 16.36 21.22 17.66
C GLU A 51 16.68 19.82 17.13
N THR A 52 15.70 19.12 16.62
CA THR A 52 15.89 17.78 16.04
C THR A 52 16.20 17.82 14.54
N GLY A 53 15.99 18.96 13.89
CA GLY A 53 16.12 19.12 12.44
C GLY A 53 14.96 18.49 11.66
N TYR A 54 13.92 18.00 12.35
CA TYR A 54 12.73 17.44 11.70
C TYR A 54 11.85 18.56 11.13
N ARG A 55 11.54 18.46 9.85
CA ARG A 55 10.64 19.38 9.15
C ARG A 55 9.61 18.61 8.34
N SER A 56 8.33 18.90 8.55
CA SER A 56 7.24 18.35 7.74
C SER A 56 7.38 18.77 6.27
N ASP A 57 7.08 17.85 5.38
CA ASP A 57 7.14 18.06 3.94
C ASP A 57 5.95 18.87 3.38
N TYR A 58 6.11 19.32 2.15
CA TYR A 58 4.98 19.73 1.32
C TYR A 58 4.45 18.51 0.57
N ASP A 59 3.22 18.13 0.86
CA ASP A 59 2.53 17.01 0.23
C ASP A 59 1.60 17.52 -0.88
N LEU A 60 1.93 17.23 -2.14
CA LEU A 60 1.18 17.73 -3.30
C LEU A 60 0.64 16.56 -4.14
N LEU A 61 -0.67 16.52 -4.33
CA LEU A 61 -1.31 15.68 -5.33
C LEU A 61 -1.65 16.52 -6.57
N VAL A 62 -1.10 16.12 -7.70
CA VAL A 62 -1.42 16.66 -9.02
C VAL A 62 -2.37 15.71 -9.72
N VAL A 63 -3.50 16.23 -10.19
CA VAL A 63 -4.49 15.47 -10.95
C VAL A 63 -4.47 15.94 -12.39
N VAL A 64 -4.36 14.97 -13.30
CA VAL A 64 -4.37 15.18 -14.76
C VAL A 64 -5.50 14.36 -15.41
N GLU A 65 -5.73 14.57 -16.69
CA GLU A 65 -6.85 13.95 -17.40
C GLU A 65 -6.70 12.44 -17.62
N ASN A 66 -5.47 11.98 -17.94
CA ASN A 66 -5.26 10.60 -18.37
C ASN A 66 -3.87 10.04 -17.96
N GLU A 67 -3.73 8.73 -18.04
CA GLU A 67 -2.53 7.99 -17.64
C GLU A 67 -1.29 8.33 -18.51
N GLN A 68 -1.47 8.69 -19.78
CA GLN A 68 -0.36 9.08 -20.63
C GLN A 68 0.34 10.33 -20.07
N GLN A 69 -0.43 11.29 -19.57
CA GLN A 69 0.09 12.49 -18.92
C GLN A 69 0.80 12.16 -17.60
N VAL A 70 0.29 11.19 -16.82
CA VAL A 70 0.96 10.73 -15.59
C VAL A 70 2.37 10.20 -15.86
N ASN A 71 2.58 9.55 -16.99
CA ASN A 71 3.84 8.90 -17.37
C ASN A 71 4.85 9.84 -18.07
N ASP A 72 4.56 11.11 -18.21
CA ASP A 72 5.50 12.12 -18.77
C ASP A 72 6.54 12.56 -17.74
N LEU A 73 7.50 11.67 -17.44
CA LEU A 73 8.52 11.88 -16.42
C LEU A 73 9.38 13.14 -16.64
N ALA A 74 9.52 13.60 -17.88
CA ALA A 74 10.32 14.79 -18.19
C ALA A 74 9.64 16.07 -17.66
N VAL A 75 8.33 16.18 -17.86
CA VAL A 75 7.53 17.31 -17.34
C VAL A 75 7.53 17.31 -15.82
N TRP A 76 7.27 16.15 -15.19
CA TRP A 76 7.21 16.05 -13.74
C TRP A 76 8.56 16.33 -13.07
N GLY A 77 9.66 15.84 -13.63
CA GLY A 77 11.01 16.13 -13.13
C GLY A 77 11.39 17.61 -13.26
N ASP A 78 10.94 18.31 -14.29
CA ASP A 78 11.14 19.76 -14.43
C ASP A 78 10.34 20.55 -13.39
N LEU A 79 9.06 20.20 -13.21
CA LEU A 79 8.19 20.82 -12.21
C LEU A 79 8.70 20.59 -10.78
N GLU A 80 9.13 19.39 -10.46
CA GLU A 80 9.71 19.09 -9.15
C GLU A 80 10.93 19.96 -8.86
N ARG A 81 11.83 20.10 -9.82
CA ARG A 81 13.01 20.98 -9.67
C ARG A 81 12.61 22.45 -9.43
N LYS A 82 11.60 22.95 -10.15
CA LYS A 82 11.08 24.31 -9.96
C LYS A 82 10.47 24.50 -8.57
N VAL A 83 9.69 23.51 -8.10
CA VAL A 83 9.11 23.55 -6.75
C VAL A 83 10.19 23.51 -5.68
N ARG A 84 11.19 22.63 -5.79
CA ARG A 84 12.32 22.56 -4.85
C ARG A 84 13.11 23.88 -4.78
N ALA A 85 13.22 24.61 -5.89
CA ALA A 85 13.84 25.95 -5.88
C ALA A 85 13.04 26.99 -5.07
N ILE A 86 11.73 26.80 -4.93
CA ILE A 86 10.86 27.69 -4.12
C ILE A 86 10.93 27.32 -2.63
N ILE A 87 10.87 26.02 -2.30
CA ILE A 87 10.76 25.56 -0.91
C ILE A 87 12.12 25.32 -0.22
N GLY A 88 13.22 25.38 -0.97
CA GLY A 88 14.57 25.15 -0.45
C GLY A 88 14.76 23.74 0.10
N ASP A 89 15.29 23.64 1.33
CA ASP A 89 15.59 22.37 2.00
C ASP A 89 14.34 21.71 2.63
N THR A 90 13.15 22.30 2.48
CA THR A 90 11.92 21.68 2.98
C THR A 90 11.62 20.42 2.16
N PRO A 91 11.35 19.27 2.80
CA PRO A 91 11.00 18.06 2.08
C PRO A 91 9.75 18.23 1.22
N LEU A 92 9.67 17.46 0.13
CA LEU A 92 8.56 17.51 -0.83
C LEU A 92 8.11 16.09 -1.17
N THR A 93 6.86 15.81 -0.92
CA THR A 93 6.12 14.67 -1.48
C THR A 93 5.30 15.14 -2.66
N PHE A 94 5.56 14.58 -3.83
CA PHE A 94 4.94 14.98 -5.08
C PHE A 94 4.40 13.75 -5.80
N ILE A 95 3.06 13.64 -5.88
CA ILE A 95 2.38 12.50 -6.52
C ILE A 95 1.50 12.98 -7.66
N VAL A 96 1.49 12.20 -8.75
CA VAL A 96 0.70 12.50 -9.95
C VAL A 96 -0.19 11.33 -10.30
N HIS A 97 -1.49 11.57 -10.48
CA HIS A 97 -2.45 10.58 -10.93
C HIS A 97 -3.48 11.19 -11.89
N ASP A 98 -4.04 10.34 -12.74
CA ASP A 98 -5.18 10.73 -13.55
C ASP A 98 -6.49 10.73 -12.74
N ILE A 99 -7.45 11.54 -13.18
CA ILE A 99 -8.73 11.72 -12.48
C ILE A 99 -9.55 10.43 -12.37
N LYS A 100 -9.44 9.49 -13.31
CA LYS A 100 -10.16 8.23 -13.27
C LYS A 100 -9.62 7.34 -12.16
N PHE A 101 -8.29 7.27 -12.04
CA PHE A 101 -7.61 6.55 -10.96
C PHE A 101 -8.01 7.14 -9.59
N VAL A 102 -7.83 8.45 -9.39
CA VAL A 102 -8.18 9.10 -8.12
C VAL A 102 -9.64 8.85 -7.74
N ASN A 103 -10.56 9.03 -8.67
CA ASN A 103 -11.98 8.81 -8.42
C ASN A 103 -12.34 7.34 -8.18
N LYS A 104 -11.63 6.39 -8.82
CA LYS A 104 -11.79 4.95 -8.55
C LYS A 104 -11.39 4.65 -7.10
N GLU A 105 -10.20 5.12 -6.67
CA GLU A 105 -9.67 4.85 -5.34
C GLU A 105 -10.55 5.48 -4.23
N ILE A 106 -11.08 6.69 -4.44
CA ILE A 106 -12.04 7.31 -3.53
C ILE A 106 -13.32 6.46 -3.42
N ARG A 107 -13.88 5.96 -4.53
CA ARG A 107 -15.12 5.16 -4.53
C ARG A 107 -14.95 3.80 -3.87
N VAL A 108 -13.79 3.17 -3.99
CA VAL A 108 -13.53 1.88 -3.33
C VAL A 108 -13.17 2.04 -1.85
N GLY A 109 -13.05 3.29 -1.37
CA GLY A 109 -12.81 3.60 0.03
C GLY A 109 -11.33 3.52 0.44
N GLN A 110 -10.41 3.72 -0.52
CA GLN A 110 -9.01 3.90 -0.17
C GLN A 110 -8.88 5.14 0.71
N TYR A 111 -8.49 4.94 1.97
CA TYR A 111 -8.51 6.02 2.96
C TYR A 111 -7.53 7.15 2.61
N PHE A 112 -6.38 6.89 2.00
CA PHE A 112 -5.45 7.93 1.56
C PHE A 112 -6.13 8.96 0.65
N PHE A 113 -6.78 8.52 -0.45
CA PHE A 113 -7.49 9.44 -1.34
C PHE A 113 -8.78 9.97 -0.73
N GLY A 114 -9.41 9.20 0.16
CA GLY A 114 -10.54 9.64 0.95
C GLY A 114 -10.18 10.78 1.90
N ASP A 115 -9.05 10.68 2.60
CA ASP A 115 -8.52 11.70 3.48
C ASP A 115 -8.12 12.96 2.70
N ILE A 116 -7.42 12.80 1.56
CA ILE A 116 -7.13 13.95 0.67
C ILE A 116 -8.42 14.67 0.26
N ALA A 117 -9.46 13.92 -0.15
CA ALA A 117 -10.73 14.52 -0.56
C ALA A 117 -11.48 15.20 0.58
N ASN A 118 -11.28 14.77 1.83
CA ASN A 118 -11.92 15.37 3.02
C ASN A 118 -11.12 16.53 3.60
N GLU A 119 -9.81 16.33 3.79
CA GLU A 119 -8.94 17.21 4.61
C GLU A 119 -8.02 18.08 3.76
N GLY A 120 -7.78 17.71 2.51
CA GLY A 120 -6.89 18.42 1.60
C GLY A 120 -7.34 19.85 1.33
N VAL A 121 -6.40 20.68 0.88
CA VAL A 121 -6.64 22.06 0.42
C VAL A 121 -6.50 22.11 -1.10
N MET A 122 -7.58 22.49 -1.77
CA MET A 122 -7.57 22.72 -3.22
C MET A 122 -6.82 24.02 -3.53
N LEU A 123 -5.58 23.90 -4.01
CA LEU A 123 -4.77 25.06 -4.43
C LEU A 123 -5.17 25.55 -5.81
N PHE A 124 -5.50 24.62 -6.73
CA PHE A 124 -5.98 24.94 -8.07
C PHE A 124 -7.00 23.92 -8.55
N ASP A 125 -8.06 24.36 -9.19
CA ASP A 125 -9.08 23.55 -9.85
C ASP A 125 -9.47 24.18 -11.19
N ARG A 126 -9.16 23.48 -12.29
CA ARG A 126 -9.54 23.88 -13.65
C ARG A 126 -11.04 23.73 -13.91
N ARG A 127 -11.79 23.13 -13.01
CA ARG A 127 -13.24 22.89 -13.07
C ARG A 127 -13.71 22.05 -14.26
N ARG A 128 -12.82 21.19 -14.79
CA ARG A 128 -13.19 20.24 -15.86
C ARG A 128 -13.75 18.95 -15.30
N PHE A 129 -13.32 18.56 -14.10
CA PHE A 129 -13.69 17.31 -13.45
C PHE A 129 -14.09 17.56 -12.01
N SER A 130 -14.77 16.58 -11.43
CA SER A 130 -15.11 16.59 -9.99
C SER A 130 -14.52 15.35 -9.31
N LEU A 131 -14.04 15.52 -8.09
CA LEU A 131 -13.66 14.39 -7.25
C LEU A 131 -14.91 13.62 -6.82
N ALA A 132 -14.78 12.30 -6.75
CA ALA A 132 -15.82 11.44 -6.20
C ALA A 132 -16.05 11.74 -4.72
N LYS A 133 -17.25 11.45 -4.22
CA LYS A 133 -17.50 11.53 -2.79
C LYS A 133 -16.81 10.35 -2.08
N PRO A 134 -16.04 10.62 -1.01
CA PRO A 134 -15.40 9.57 -0.24
C PRO A 134 -16.43 8.58 0.32
N LYS A 135 -16.12 7.30 0.18
CA LYS A 135 -16.84 6.24 0.87
C LYS A 135 -16.24 6.08 2.26
N ALA A 136 -17.00 6.36 3.31
CA ALA A 136 -16.59 6.04 4.66
C ALA A 136 -16.58 4.51 4.84
N LEU A 137 -15.40 3.93 5.01
CA LEU A 137 -15.26 2.53 5.39
C LEU A 137 -15.65 2.36 6.86
N ASN A 138 -16.48 1.37 7.16
CA ASN A 138 -16.71 0.95 8.55
C ASN A 138 -15.46 0.24 9.11
N ALA A 139 -15.44 -0.03 10.43
CA ALA A 139 -14.30 -0.65 11.10
C ALA A 139 -13.93 -2.03 10.50
N GLN A 140 -14.93 -2.83 10.15
CA GLN A 140 -14.73 -4.15 9.56
C GLN A 140 -14.15 -4.10 8.14
N GLU A 141 -14.59 -3.13 7.32
CA GLU A 141 -14.03 -2.91 5.98
C GLU A 141 -12.57 -2.42 6.04
N ARG A 142 -12.24 -1.55 7.01
CA ARG A 142 -10.85 -1.10 7.25
C ARG A 142 -9.96 -2.24 7.69
N LEU A 143 -10.45 -3.07 8.63
CA LEU A 143 -9.75 -4.26 9.07
C LEU A 143 -9.42 -5.18 7.90
N ALA A 144 -10.43 -5.59 7.14
CA ALA A 144 -10.26 -6.50 6.02
C ALA A 144 -9.29 -5.95 4.93
N LEU A 145 -9.29 -4.63 4.71
CA LEU A 145 -8.37 -3.98 3.79
C LEU A 145 -6.93 -4.01 4.31
N ALA A 146 -6.73 -3.68 5.60
CA ALA A 146 -5.42 -3.63 6.22
C ALA A 146 -4.77 -5.03 6.33
N GLU A 147 -5.54 -6.04 6.77
CA GLU A 147 -5.08 -7.43 6.82
C GLU A 147 -4.65 -7.94 5.45
N ARG A 148 -5.45 -7.67 4.42
CA ARG A 148 -5.15 -8.06 3.03
C ARG A 148 -3.91 -7.37 2.48
N ASN A 149 -3.75 -6.06 2.72
CA ASN A 149 -2.56 -5.32 2.31
C ASN A 149 -1.32 -5.90 2.99
N PHE A 150 -1.42 -6.19 4.30
CA PHE A 150 -0.34 -6.81 5.04
C PHE A 150 0.02 -8.18 4.46
N GLU A 151 -0.94 -9.08 4.35
CA GLU A 151 -0.75 -10.44 3.85
C GLU A 151 -0.05 -10.44 2.48
N ASN A 152 -0.61 -9.73 1.50
CA ASN A 152 -0.10 -9.76 0.14
C ASN A 152 1.33 -9.22 0.01
N TRP A 153 1.62 -8.10 0.65
CA TRP A 153 2.92 -7.45 0.50
C TRP A 153 3.99 -8.07 1.40
N TYR A 154 3.62 -8.47 2.61
CA TYR A 154 4.54 -9.08 3.56
C TYR A 154 4.94 -10.50 3.11
N GLU A 155 4.00 -11.33 2.64
CA GLU A 155 4.34 -12.63 2.06
C GLU A 155 5.24 -12.50 0.83
N SER A 156 4.90 -11.60 -0.08
CA SER A 156 5.73 -11.35 -1.26
C SER A 156 7.15 -10.91 -0.87
N ALA A 157 7.31 -10.04 0.13
CA ALA A 157 8.62 -9.67 0.67
C ALA A 157 9.39 -10.88 1.20
N THR A 158 8.70 -11.75 1.94
CA THR A 158 9.27 -12.98 2.50
C THR A 158 9.73 -13.96 1.41
N GLU A 159 8.95 -14.09 0.32
CA GLU A 159 9.35 -14.90 -0.84
C GLU A 159 10.64 -14.37 -1.48
N PHE A 160 10.77 -13.06 -1.68
CA PHE A 160 12.00 -12.43 -2.18
C PHE A 160 13.19 -12.64 -1.23
N TRP A 161 12.99 -12.55 0.07
CA TRP A 161 14.01 -12.81 1.06
C TRP A 161 14.47 -14.30 1.02
N ARG A 162 13.54 -15.24 0.90
CA ARG A 162 13.86 -16.68 0.71
C ARG A 162 14.65 -16.92 -0.57
N GLY A 163 14.26 -16.25 -1.66
CA GLY A 163 15.02 -16.26 -2.91
C GLY A 163 16.43 -15.71 -2.76
N CYS A 164 16.62 -14.61 -2.02
CA CYS A 164 17.94 -14.09 -1.68
C CYS A 164 18.81 -15.13 -1.00
N ARG A 165 18.32 -15.85 0.00
CA ARG A 165 19.07 -16.92 0.68
C ARG A 165 19.46 -18.07 -0.26
N TYR A 166 18.54 -18.46 -1.14
CA TYR A 166 18.82 -19.49 -2.14
C TYR A 166 19.99 -19.11 -3.05
N TYR A 167 19.98 -17.91 -3.64
CA TYR A 167 21.06 -17.47 -4.52
C TYR A 167 22.36 -17.18 -3.78
N ALA A 168 22.30 -16.70 -2.54
CA ALA A 168 23.46 -16.53 -1.67
C ALA A 168 24.15 -17.88 -1.40
N SER A 169 23.39 -18.94 -1.12
CA SER A 169 23.93 -20.30 -0.89
C SER A 169 24.65 -20.89 -2.11
N ARG A 170 24.37 -20.35 -3.30
CA ARG A 170 25.04 -20.73 -4.57
C ARG A 170 26.17 -19.78 -4.95
N ASN A 171 26.55 -18.85 -4.07
CA ASN A 171 27.52 -17.79 -4.30
C ASN A 171 27.16 -16.84 -5.47
N LEU A 172 25.86 -16.71 -5.77
CA LEU A 172 25.33 -15.78 -6.77
C LEU A 172 24.95 -14.45 -6.10
N LEU A 173 25.97 -13.76 -5.56
CA LEU A 173 25.79 -12.66 -4.60
C LEU A 173 25.08 -11.44 -5.18
N LYS A 174 25.32 -11.10 -6.46
CA LYS A 174 24.62 -9.98 -7.13
C LYS A 174 23.12 -10.22 -7.23
N HIS A 175 22.72 -11.44 -7.59
CA HIS A 175 21.32 -11.84 -7.71
C HIS A 175 20.64 -11.83 -6.33
N ALA A 176 21.36 -12.36 -5.32
CA ALA A 176 20.89 -12.35 -3.95
C ALA A 176 20.68 -10.90 -3.43
N ALA A 177 21.61 -9.99 -3.72
CA ALA A 177 21.49 -8.58 -3.33
C ALA A 177 20.26 -7.89 -3.99
N PHE A 178 20.00 -8.16 -5.27
CA PHE A 178 18.79 -7.66 -5.93
C PHE A 178 17.52 -8.15 -5.24
N LEU A 179 17.42 -9.44 -4.95
CA LEU A 179 16.25 -10.01 -4.28
C LEU A 179 16.10 -9.48 -2.85
N LEU A 180 17.22 -9.20 -2.17
CA LEU A 180 17.18 -8.58 -0.84
C LEU A 180 16.68 -7.14 -0.89
N HIS A 181 17.07 -6.38 -1.92
CA HIS A 181 16.48 -5.06 -2.18
C HIS A 181 14.97 -5.16 -2.39
N GLN A 182 14.51 -6.09 -3.23
CA GLN A 182 13.08 -6.29 -3.49
C GLN A 182 12.31 -6.71 -2.24
N ALA A 183 12.90 -7.55 -1.38
CA ALA A 183 12.31 -7.88 -0.08
C ALA A 183 12.16 -6.63 0.80
N THR A 184 13.21 -5.81 0.89
CA THR A 184 13.23 -4.56 1.66
C THR A 184 12.15 -3.59 1.20
N GLU A 185 12.09 -3.34 -0.11
CA GLU A 185 11.08 -2.48 -0.74
C GLU A 185 9.66 -2.93 -0.38
N ARG A 186 9.39 -4.24 -0.48
CA ARG A 186 8.05 -4.79 -0.22
C ARG A 186 7.68 -4.80 1.25
N TYR A 187 8.61 -5.00 2.17
CA TYR A 187 8.34 -4.83 3.60
C TYR A 187 7.93 -3.40 3.93
N TYR A 188 8.62 -2.39 3.37
CA TYR A 188 8.20 -0.99 3.54
C TYR A 188 6.84 -0.72 2.90
N HIS A 189 6.57 -1.26 1.71
CA HIS A 189 5.24 -1.12 1.11
C HIS A 189 4.14 -1.80 1.93
N ALA A 190 4.39 -2.95 2.56
CA ALA A 190 3.43 -3.58 3.46
C ALA A 190 3.05 -2.63 4.62
N ALA A 191 4.07 -2.01 5.26
CA ALA A 191 3.84 -1.03 6.30
C ALA A 191 3.05 0.18 5.79
N ILE A 192 3.54 0.86 4.76
CA ILE A 192 2.92 2.08 4.23
C ILE A 192 1.46 1.80 3.84
N LEU A 193 1.17 0.68 3.18
CA LEU A 193 -0.19 0.31 2.77
C LEU A 193 -1.11 0.02 3.95
N VAL A 194 -0.63 -0.63 5.01
CA VAL A 194 -1.44 -0.88 6.21
C VAL A 194 -1.78 0.42 6.93
N PHE A 195 -0.85 1.36 6.98
CA PHE A 195 -1.03 2.63 7.68
C PHE A 195 -1.78 3.67 6.86
N THR A 196 -1.53 3.75 5.55
CA THR A 196 -2.06 4.81 4.68
C THR A 196 -3.07 4.33 3.65
N GLY A 197 -3.09 3.02 3.30
CA GLY A 197 -3.88 2.46 2.21
C GLY A 197 -3.39 2.83 0.81
N TYR A 198 -2.27 3.54 0.71
CA TYR A 198 -1.73 4.02 -0.56
C TYR A 198 -0.34 3.44 -0.83
N LYS A 199 -0.16 2.86 -2.04
CA LYS A 199 1.15 2.44 -2.53
C LYS A 199 1.78 3.54 -3.38
N GLN A 200 2.85 4.13 -2.89
CA GLN A 200 3.64 5.07 -3.68
C GLN A 200 4.40 4.32 -4.80
N ARG A 201 4.50 4.96 -5.97
CA ARG A 201 5.29 4.45 -7.11
C ARG A 201 6.76 4.81 -6.92
N SER A 202 7.45 4.15 -5.99
CA SER A 202 8.87 4.34 -5.74
C SER A 202 9.57 3.01 -5.50
N HIS A 203 10.80 2.88 -6.01
CA HIS A 203 11.74 1.82 -5.72
C HIS A 203 12.89 2.29 -4.82
N ASP A 204 12.85 3.55 -4.38
CA ASP A 204 13.86 4.11 -3.49
C ASP A 204 13.59 3.67 -2.04
N ILE A 205 14.34 2.68 -1.58
CA ILE A 205 14.22 2.15 -0.21
C ILE A 205 14.59 3.17 0.87
N GLU A 206 15.30 4.23 0.54
CA GLU A 206 15.59 5.32 1.48
C GLU A 206 14.34 6.17 1.73
N LEU A 207 13.67 6.59 0.65
CA LEU A 207 12.40 7.31 0.72
C LEU A 207 11.33 6.46 1.42
N LEU A 208 11.19 5.19 1.03
CA LEU A 208 10.22 4.27 1.64
C LEU A 208 10.49 4.05 3.13
N GLY A 209 11.78 3.98 3.53
CA GLY A 209 12.16 3.85 4.93
C GLY A 209 11.78 5.08 5.77
N VAL A 210 11.98 6.28 5.24
CA VAL A 210 11.55 7.54 5.88
C VAL A 210 10.02 7.54 6.06
N GLN A 211 9.28 7.27 4.99
CA GLN A 211 7.82 7.24 5.04
C GLN A 211 7.25 6.18 6.00
N ALA A 212 7.86 5.01 6.06
CA ALA A 212 7.47 3.99 7.04
C ALA A 212 7.75 4.46 8.47
N GLY A 213 8.91 5.09 8.71
CA GLY A 213 9.30 5.66 9.99
C GLY A 213 8.35 6.75 10.49
N GLU A 214 7.78 7.57 9.58
CA GLU A 214 6.77 8.57 9.90
C GLU A 214 5.44 7.94 10.39
N GLN A 215 5.16 6.71 9.99
CA GLN A 215 3.94 6.02 10.39
C GLN A 215 4.03 5.39 11.78
N HIS A 216 5.22 4.90 12.17
CA HIS A 216 5.37 4.20 13.45
C HIS A 216 6.82 4.19 13.95
N ALA A 217 7.02 4.44 15.25
CA ALA A 217 8.35 4.52 15.88
C ALA A 217 9.21 3.25 15.72
N LEU A 218 8.59 2.06 15.68
CA LEU A 218 9.31 0.80 15.45
C LEU A 218 9.98 0.71 14.07
N MET A 219 9.63 1.57 13.12
CA MET A 219 10.13 1.56 11.75
C MET A 219 11.18 2.66 11.48
N VAL A 220 11.52 3.44 12.49
CA VAL A 220 12.53 4.50 12.38
C VAL A 220 13.92 3.87 12.32
N ASP A 221 14.72 4.29 11.33
CA ASP A 221 16.15 3.97 11.16
C ASP A 221 16.50 2.47 11.22
N LEU A 222 15.66 1.62 10.64
CA LEU A 222 15.90 0.17 10.61
C LEU A 222 17.07 -0.26 9.72
N LEU A 223 17.46 0.59 8.77
CA LEU A 223 18.66 0.44 7.95
C LEU A 223 19.57 1.66 8.21
N PRO A 224 20.33 1.66 9.32
CA PRO A 224 21.07 2.82 9.78
C PRO A 224 22.17 3.24 8.80
N LYS A 225 22.51 4.54 8.84
CA LYS A 225 23.54 5.18 8.02
C LYS A 225 24.50 6.01 8.86
N ALA A 226 24.52 5.80 10.19
CA ALA A 226 25.23 6.63 11.14
C ALA A 226 26.75 6.45 11.08
N THR A 227 27.22 5.24 10.80
CA THR A 227 28.65 4.95 10.64
C THR A 227 29.03 4.81 9.15
N PRO A 228 30.32 4.98 8.79
CA PRO A 228 30.77 4.71 7.41
C PRO A 228 30.44 3.32 6.92
N ASP A 229 30.54 2.31 7.79
CA ASP A 229 30.22 0.91 7.45
C ASP A 229 28.71 0.72 7.23
N ASP A 230 27.88 1.33 8.09
CA ASP A 230 26.42 1.28 7.92
C ASP A 230 26.01 1.94 6.60
N LYS A 231 26.58 3.11 6.30
CA LYS A 231 26.32 3.82 5.05
C LYS A 231 26.78 2.99 3.84
N HIS A 232 27.94 2.36 3.92
CA HIS A 232 28.43 1.47 2.85
C HIS A 232 27.47 0.32 2.60
N LEU A 233 27.02 -0.38 3.63
CA LEU A 233 26.05 -1.47 3.53
C LEU A 233 24.71 -1.01 2.97
N PHE A 234 24.21 0.13 3.44
CA PHE A 234 22.99 0.72 2.92
C PHE A 234 23.12 1.06 1.43
N ASP A 235 24.22 1.70 1.02
CA ASP A 235 24.50 2.06 -0.37
C ASP A 235 24.60 0.81 -1.28
N LEU A 236 25.20 -0.28 -0.78
CA LEU A 236 25.23 -1.56 -1.50
C LEU A 236 23.81 -2.10 -1.74
N LEU A 237 22.96 -2.10 -0.70
CA LEU A 237 21.58 -2.57 -0.83
C LEU A 237 20.76 -1.65 -1.75
N LYS A 238 20.88 -0.33 -1.61
CA LYS A 238 20.17 0.66 -2.44
C LYS A 238 20.56 0.53 -3.91
N LYS A 239 21.85 0.43 -4.21
CA LYS A 239 22.38 0.27 -5.58
C LYS A 239 22.04 -1.09 -6.19
N ALA A 240 21.75 -2.11 -5.39
CA ALA A 240 21.44 -3.44 -5.90
C ALA A 240 20.25 -3.46 -6.87
N TYR A 241 19.31 -2.52 -6.76
CA TYR A 241 18.17 -2.43 -7.68
C TYR A 241 18.59 -2.19 -9.14
N ILE A 242 19.54 -1.30 -9.38
CA ILE A 242 20.03 -0.96 -10.72
C ILE A 242 21.36 -1.65 -11.02
N ASP A 243 22.34 -1.45 -10.15
CA ASP A 243 23.74 -1.79 -10.45
C ASP A 243 23.98 -3.29 -10.48
N SER A 244 23.24 -4.09 -9.71
CA SER A 244 23.37 -5.55 -9.78
C SER A 244 23.00 -6.11 -11.15
N ARG A 245 22.14 -5.42 -11.89
CA ARG A 245 21.62 -5.81 -13.22
C ARG A 245 22.46 -5.30 -14.36
N TYR A 246 22.95 -4.06 -14.28
CA TYR A 246 23.54 -3.35 -15.41
C TYR A 246 25.01 -2.98 -15.22
N SER A 247 25.51 -2.95 -13.97
CA SER A 247 26.88 -2.53 -13.70
C SER A 247 27.83 -3.72 -13.54
N MET A 248 28.87 -3.74 -14.36
CA MET A 248 29.99 -4.69 -14.22
C MET A 248 30.82 -4.41 -12.96
N SER A 249 30.77 -3.19 -12.43
CA SER A 249 31.56 -2.75 -11.25
C SER A 249 30.88 -3.08 -9.92
N TYR A 250 29.58 -3.38 -9.90
CA TYR A 250 28.91 -3.72 -8.65
C TYR A 250 29.53 -4.96 -8.02
N ARG A 251 29.94 -4.86 -6.77
CA ARG A 251 30.52 -5.97 -5.98
C ARG A 251 29.88 -5.95 -4.59
N ILE A 252 29.59 -7.13 -4.09
CA ILE A 252 29.17 -7.38 -2.73
C ILE A 252 29.80 -8.69 -2.27
N THR A 253 30.34 -8.70 -1.06
CA THR A 253 30.92 -9.90 -0.44
C THR A 253 29.84 -10.75 0.23
N ALA A 254 30.18 -12.00 0.56
CA ALA A 254 29.28 -12.89 1.28
C ALA A 254 28.98 -12.37 2.70
N ASP A 255 29.97 -11.77 3.37
CA ASP A 255 29.84 -11.23 4.72
C ASP A 255 28.94 -9.97 4.73
N GLU A 256 29.13 -9.05 3.78
CA GLU A 256 28.26 -7.86 3.61
C GLU A 256 26.81 -8.28 3.35
N LEU A 257 26.61 -9.25 2.46
CA LEU A 257 25.28 -9.76 2.17
C LEU A 257 24.64 -10.44 3.38
N ALA A 258 25.41 -11.23 4.15
CA ALA A 258 24.93 -11.90 5.35
C ALA A 258 24.52 -10.87 6.43
N GLU A 259 25.28 -9.79 6.58
CA GLU A 259 24.93 -8.71 7.49
C GLU A 259 23.66 -7.98 7.03
N LEU A 260 23.53 -7.67 5.75
CA LEU A 260 22.31 -7.09 5.18
C LEU A 260 21.10 -8.00 5.35
N GLN A 261 21.24 -9.31 5.20
CA GLN A 261 20.16 -10.28 5.46
C GLN A 261 19.65 -10.18 6.91
N LYS A 262 20.53 -10.05 7.91
CA LYS A 262 20.14 -9.88 9.31
C LYS A 262 19.36 -8.58 9.52
N ARG A 263 19.82 -7.48 8.92
CA ARG A 263 19.14 -6.18 9.01
C ARG A 263 17.75 -6.21 8.38
N VAL A 264 17.60 -6.87 7.24
CA VAL A 264 16.28 -7.02 6.59
C VAL A 264 15.37 -7.96 7.37
N LEU A 265 15.90 -8.95 8.10
CA LEU A 265 15.09 -9.73 9.04
C LEU A 265 14.57 -8.87 10.20
N LEU A 266 15.42 -8.02 10.77
CA LEU A 266 14.97 -7.08 11.80
C LEU A 266 13.90 -6.14 11.26
N LEU A 267 14.07 -5.63 10.03
CA LEU A 267 13.05 -4.84 9.34
C LEU A 267 11.73 -5.63 9.23
N ALA A 268 11.77 -6.88 8.78
CA ALA A 268 10.59 -7.72 8.66
C ALA A 268 9.85 -7.86 10.01
N ASP A 269 10.58 -8.16 11.08
CA ASP A 269 10.02 -8.29 12.43
C ASP A 269 9.35 -6.99 12.90
N ARG A 270 10.02 -5.84 12.75
CA ARG A 270 9.51 -4.53 13.15
C ARG A 270 8.30 -4.09 12.34
N VAL A 271 8.34 -4.28 11.03
CA VAL A 271 7.19 -4.02 10.14
C VAL A 271 6.00 -4.86 10.55
N ARG A 272 6.19 -6.16 10.83
CA ARG A 272 5.12 -7.02 11.32
C ARG A 272 4.51 -6.50 12.60
N ALA A 273 5.34 -6.22 13.62
CA ALA A 273 4.88 -5.74 14.91
C ALA A 273 4.05 -4.45 14.77
N ALA A 274 4.56 -3.46 14.03
CA ALA A 274 3.88 -2.19 13.79
C ALA A 274 2.55 -2.39 13.02
N CYS A 275 2.54 -3.22 11.99
CA CYS A 275 1.33 -3.50 11.20
C CYS A 275 0.25 -4.19 12.05
N LEU A 276 0.61 -5.19 12.87
CA LEU A 276 -0.35 -5.87 13.73
C LEU A 276 -0.93 -4.92 14.80
N GLU A 277 -0.10 -4.05 15.37
CA GLU A 277 -0.57 -3.01 16.29
C GLU A 277 -1.58 -2.08 15.60
N LYS A 278 -1.28 -1.62 14.39
CA LYS A 278 -2.20 -0.79 13.59
C LYS A 278 -3.50 -1.53 13.27
N ILE A 279 -3.44 -2.76 12.81
CA ILE A 279 -4.60 -3.59 12.47
C ILE A 279 -5.50 -3.78 13.71
N ALA A 280 -4.90 -4.03 14.89
CA ALA A 280 -5.63 -4.16 16.13
C ALA A 280 -6.44 -2.89 16.50
N THR A 281 -6.03 -1.70 16.06
CA THR A 281 -6.80 -0.46 16.30
C THR A 281 -8.16 -0.44 15.60
N PHE A 282 -8.39 -1.27 14.59
CA PHE A 282 -9.65 -1.30 13.84
C PHE A 282 -10.72 -2.21 14.47
N CYS A 283 -10.31 -3.21 15.26
CA CYS A 283 -11.25 -4.24 15.74
C CYS A 283 -10.98 -4.75 17.15
N GLY A 284 -9.85 -4.37 17.76
CA GLY A 284 -9.31 -5.05 18.95
C GLY A 284 -8.53 -6.33 18.58
N ALA A 285 -7.58 -6.69 19.43
CA ALA A 285 -6.66 -7.80 19.15
C ALA A 285 -7.35 -9.17 18.99
N ASP A 286 -8.47 -9.40 19.67
CA ASP A 286 -9.20 -10.68 19.66
C ASP A 286 -9.94 -10.94 18.33
N ALA A 287 -10.27 -9.91 17.58
CA ALA A 287 -11.00 -10.02 16.31
C ALA A 287 -10.07 -10.07 15.07
N MET A 288 -8.76 -9.91 15.27
CA MET A 288 -7.77 -9.99 14.20
C MET A 288 -7.55 -11.44 13.76
N ARG A 289 -7.30 -11.65 12.49
CA ARG A 289 -6.94 -12.97 11.94
C ARG A 289 -5.67 -13.50 12.60
N LYS A 290 -5.69 -14.80 12.98
CA LYS A 290 -4.57 -15.48 13.64
C LYS A 290 -3.54 -16.07 12.67
N ASP A 291 -3.89 -16.17 11.39
CA ASP A 291 -3.12 -16.77 10.31
C ASP A 291 -2.34 -15.73 9.47
N LEU A 292 -2.18 -14.51 9.98
CA LEU A 292 -1.36 -13.50 9.33
C LEU A 292 0.13 -13.92 9.30
N PRO A 293 0.86 -13.59 8.23
CA PRO A 293 2.22 -14.07 8.01
C PRO A 293 3.18 -13.78 9.15
N ASP A 294 4.00 -14.76 9.51
CA ASP A 294 5.10 -14.61 10.45
C ASP A 294 6.39 -14.14 9.77
N PRO A 295 7.32 -13.51 10.49
CA PRO A 295 8.59 -13.12 9.93
C PRO A 295 9.41 -14.36 9.57
N PRO A 296 10.17 -14.31 8.47
CA PRO A 296 11.07 -15.40 8.12
C PRO A 296 12.22 -15.50 9.13
N THR A 297 12.89 -16.65 9.18
CA THR A 297 14.02 -16.86 10.08
C THR A 297 15.26 -17.35 9.33
N LEU A 298 16.45 -17.10 9.88
CA LEU A 298 17.71 -17.63 9.34
C LEU A 298 17.75 -19.17 9.39
N GLY A 299 16.99 -19.80 10.28
CA GLY A 299 16.90 -21.24 10.42
C GLY A 299 15.98 -21.94 9.44
N GLU A 300 15.19 -21.20 8.64
CA GLU A 300 14.33 -21.81 7.64
C GLU A 300 15.12 -22.61 6.60
N PRO A 301 14.60 -23.74 6.12
CA PRO A 301 15.21 -24.48 5.02
C PRO A 301 15.39 -23.60 3.78
N ILE A 302 16.54 -23.72 3.11
CA ILE A 302 16.78 -23.02 1.85
C ILE A 302 15.90 -23.67 0.77
N LEU A 303 15.12 -22.87 0.06
CA LEU A 303 14.31 -23.32 -1.06
C LEU A 303 15.18 -24.06 -2.09
N GLN A 304 14.65 -25.14 -2.65
CA GLN A 304 15.30 -25.89 -3.73
C GLN A 304 14.49 -25.76 -5.02
N GLY A 305 15.18 -25.91 -6.17
CA GLY A 305 14.50 -25.99 -7.46
C GLY A 305 14.14 -24.65 -8.11
N LEU A 306 14.61 -23.51 -7.58
CA LEU A 306 14.49 -22.25 -8.31
C LEU A 306 15.38 -22.29 -9.57
N PRO A 307 14.92 -21.74 -10.71
CA PRO A 307 15.72 -21.70 -11.93
C PRO A 307 17.00 -20.90 -11.70
N ALA A 308 18.08 -21.33 -12.37
CA ALA A 308 19.30 -20.53 -12.38
C ALA A 308 19.03 -19.19 -13.09
N PRO A 309 19.45 -18.05 -12.51
CA PRO A 309 19.28 -16.76 -13.18
C PRO A 309 20.20 -16.70 -14.40
N PRO A 310 19.84 -15.88 -15.40
CA PRO A 310 20.73 -15.62 -16.54
C PRO A 310 22.06 -15.02 -16.08
N ILE A 311 23.16 -15.44 -16.71
CA ILE A 311 24.51 -14.92 -16.41
C ILE A 311 24.75 -13.59 -17.15
N ASP A 312 24.14 -13.43 -18.33
CA ASP A 312 24.22 -12.21 -19.12
C ASP A 312 23.53 -11.04 -18.39
N PRO A 313 24.19 -9.87 -18.26
CA PRO A 313 23.64 -8.74 -17.54
C PRO A 313 22.30 -8.20 -18.11
N GLN A 314 22.12 -8.25 -19.43
CA GLN A 314 20.88 -7.79 -20.07
C GLN A 314 19.73 -8.79 -19.86
N GLU A 315 20.05 -10.08 -19.96
CA GLU A 315 19.08 -11.14 -19.67
C GLU A 315 18.71 -11.15 -18.18
N PHE A 316 19.69 -10.93 -17.30
CA PHE A 316 19.42 -10.77 -15.87
C PHE A 316 18.52 -9.56 -15.58
N GLY A 317 18.75 -8.44 -16.27
CA GLY A 317 17.88 -7.26 -16.16
C GLY A 317 16.43 -7.59 -16.52
N ARG A 318 16.18 -8.26 -17.65
CA ARG A 318 14.85 -8.71 -18.07
C ARG A 318 14.23 -9.72 -17.09
N TRP A 319 15.01 -10.70 -16.64
CA TRP A 319 14.57 -11.68 -15.64
C TRP A 319 14.17 -11.01 -14.32
N ALA A 320 15.00 -10.10 -13.81
CA ALA A 320 14.74 -9.36 -12.58
C ALA A 320 13.47 -8.48 -12.68
N GLN A 321 13.27 -7.82 -13.83
CA GLN A 321 12.07 -7.05 -14.10
C GLN A 321 10.83 -7.95 -14.15
N SER A 322 10.91 -9.09 -14.83
CA SER A 322 9.80 -10.03 -14.91
C SER A 322 9.39 -10.61 -13.55
N LEU A 323 10.35 -10.84 -12.64
CA LEU A 323 10.03 -11.26 -11.28
C LEU A 323 9.24 -10.19 -10.51
N SER A 324 9.63 -8.92 -10.63
CA SER A 324 8.92 -7.82 -10.00
C SER A 324 7.51 -7.68 -10.57
N GLU A 325 7.36 -7.72 -11.88
CA GLU A 325 6.07 -7.65 -12.57
C GLU A 325 5.15 -8.82 -12.20
N VAL A 326 5.70 -10.06 -12.16
CA VAL A 326 4.94 -11.25 -11.73
C VAL A 326 4.50 -11.14 -10.27
N ALA A 327 5.37 -10.64 -9.39
CA ALA A 327 5.00 -10.47 -7.98
C ALA A 327 3.92 -9.39 -7.81
N GLU A 328 3.99 -8.29 -8.56
CA GLU A 328 2.94 -7.26 -8.56
C GLU A 328 1.62 -7.78 -9.13
N GLN A 329 1.68 -8.52 -10.24
CA GLN A 329 0.49 -9.15 -10.82
C GLN A 329 -0.14 -10.18 -9.87
N ARG A 330 0.67 -10.99 -9.17
CA ARG A 330 0.19 -11.94 -8.16
C ARG A 330 -0.47 -11.22 -6.98
N ALA A 331 0.13 -10.13 -6.49
CA ALA A 331 -0.45 -9.32 -5.44
C ALA A 331 -1.81 -8.73 -5.88
N GLU A 332 -1.92 -8.21 -7.11
CA GLU A 332 -3.16 -7.69 -7.68
C GLU A 332 -4.21 -8.80 -7.87
N LEU A 333 -3.82 -9.97 -8.39
CA LEU A 333 -4.73 -11.11 -8.56
C LEU A 333 -5.26 -11.62 -7.21
N ARG A 334 -4.41 -11.76 -6.19
CA ARG A 334 -4.84 -12.11 -4.82
C ARG A 334 -5.80 -11.06 -4.27
N TRP A 335 -5.50 -9.78 -4.51
CA TRP A 335 -6.40 -8.69 -4.11
C TRP A 335 -7.77 -8.80 -4.79
N GLN A 336 -7.83 -9.07 -6.11
CA GLN A 336 -9.07 -9.25 -6.83
C GLN A 336 -9.84 -10.50 -6.35
N GLN A 337 -9.13 -11.60 -6.11
CA GLN A 337 -9.72 -12.83 -5.56
C GLN A 337 -10.32 -12.58 -4.18
N GLY A 338 -9.57 -12.02 -3.25
CA GLY A 338 -10.04 -11.71 -1.90
C GLY A 338 -11.19 -10.69 -1.88
N LYS A 339 -11.21 -9.73 -2.82
CA LYS A 339 -12.34 -8.81 -3.01
C LYS A 339 -13.61 -9.55 -3.47
N ASN A 340 -13.46 -10.51 -4.36
CA ASN A 340 -14.57 -11.33 -4.84
C ASN A 340 -15.07 -12.29 -3.74
N GLU A 341 -14.15 -12.89 -2.98
CA GLU A 341 -14.48 -13.76 -1.83
C GLU A 341 -15.14 -12.97 -0.71
N GLY A 342 -14.60 -11.82 -0.32
CA GLY A 342 -15.20 -10.95 0.70
C GLY A 342 -16.57 -10.40 0.29
N ARG A 343 -16.78 -10.15 -1.01
CA ARG A 343 -18.09 -9.76 -1.54
C ARG A 343 -19.09 -10.93 -1.45
N ALA A 344 -18.68 -12.13 -1.85
CA ALA A 344 -19.51 -13.32 -1.78
C ALA A 344 -19.84 -13.71 -0.33
N GLU A 345 -18.86 -13.55 0.58
CA GLU A 345 -19.04 -13.81 2.00
C GLU A 345 -19.98 -12.79 2.66
N GLY A 346 -19.84 -11.49 2.33
CA GLY A 346 -20.74 -10.43 2.78
C GLY A 346 -22.16 -10.60 2.25
N GLU A 347 -22.33 -10.97 0.97
CA GLU A 347 -23.61 -11.27 0.37
C GLU A 347 -24.24 -12.50 1.02
N GLY A 348 -23.47 -13.58 1.21
CA GLY A 348 -23.92 -14.78 1.90
C GLY A 348 -24.36 -14.49 3.34
N LYS A 349 -23.63 -13.64 4.09
CA LYS A 349 -24.01 -13.22 5.43
C LYS A 349 -25.32 -12.42 5.42
N GLY A 350 -25.44 -11.45 4.51
CA GLY A 350 -26.65 -10.63 4.38
C GLY A 350 -27.90 -11.50 4.06
N LEU A 351 -27.73 -12.52 3.22
CA LEU A 351 -28.81 -13.44 2.90
C LEU A 351 -29.20 -14.32 4.10
N ARG A 352 -28.24 -14.87 4.84
CA ARG A 352 -28.50 -15.65 6.07
C ARG A 352 -29.27 -14.83 7.10
N ASP A 353 -28.79 -13.62 7.39
CA ASP A 353 -29.43 -12.71 8.33
C ASP A 353 -30.82 -12.30 7.85
N GLY A 354 -31.00 -12.07 6.54
CA GLY A 354 -32.27 -11.77 5.90
C GLY A 354 -33.27 -12.90 6.03
N ILE A 355 -32.88 -14.17 5.78
CA ILE A 355 -33.74 -15.36 5.94
C ILE A 355 -34.24 -15.44 7.39
N LEU A 356 -33.34 -15.37 8.35
CA LEU A 356 -33.73 -15.47 9.76
C LEU A 356 -34.61 -14.30 10.20
N MET A 357 -34.36 -13.10 9.70
CA MET A 357 -35.18 -11.91 9.98
C MET A 357 -36.61 -12.10 9.41
N VAL A 358 -36.74 -12.53 8.15
CA VAL A 358 -38.03 -12.73 7.50
C VAL A 358 -38.86 -13.81 8.21
N LEU A 359 -38.27 -14.96 8.53
CA LEU A 359 -38.96 -16.02 9.27
C LEU A 359 -39.43 -15.55 10.65
N ARG A 360 -38.56 -14.88 11.41
CA ARG A 360 -38.88 -14.31 12.74
C ARG A 360 -39.96 -13.24 12.69
N SER A 361 -39.89 -12.32 11.72
CA SER A 361 -40.91 -11.27 11.54
C SER A 361 -42.31 -11.81 11.18
N ARG A 362 -42.35 -12.97 10.51
CA ARG A 362 -43.58 -13.68 10.17
C ARG A 362 -44.09 -14.59 11.28
N GLY A 363 -43.37 -14.71 12.39
CA GLY A 363 -43.73 -15.59 13.49
C GLY A 363 -43.56 -17.08 13.17
N VAL A 364 -42.77 -17.44 12.15
CA VAL A 364 -42.49 -18.82 11.80
C VAL A 364 -41.45 -19.39 12.77
N PRO A 365 -41.76 -20.47 13.51
CA PRO A 365 -40.78 -21.09 14.40
C PRO A 365 -39.62 -21.66 13.58
N ILE A 366 -38.38 -21.38 14.08
CA ILE A 366 -37.15 -21.86 13.43
C ILE A 366 -36.53 -22.94 14.31
N PRO A 367 -36.58 -24.22 13.92
CA PRO A 367 -35.87 -25.27 14.64
C PRO A 367 -34.36 -25.04 14.66
N ALA A 368 -33.69 -25.43 15.74
CA ALA A 368 -32.26 -25.18 15.93
C ALA A 368 -31.37 -25.82 14.85
N ASP A 369 -31.75 -26.95 14.34
CA ASP A 369 -31.07 -27.63 13.22
C ASP A 369 -31.23 -26.88 11.88
N VAL A 370 -32.39 -26.27 11.63
CA VAL A 370 -32.68 -25.45 10.45
C VAL A 370 -31.85 -24.13 10.55
N GLU A 371 -31.85 -23.49 11.70
CA GLU A 371 -31.04 -22.27 11.93
C GLU A 371 -29.56 -22.58 11.73
N ALA A 372 -29.03 -23.66 12.30
CA ALA A 372 -27.64 -24.08 12.12
C ALA A 372 -27.29 -24.33 10.65
N ARG A 373 -28.19 -24.93 9.86
CA ARG A 373 -27.97 -25.17 8.41
C ARG A 373 -28.00 -23.88 7.62
N ILE A 374 -28.88 -22.93 7.94
CA ILE A 374 -28.87 -21.59 7.32
C ILE A 374 -27.56 -20.91 7.58
N LEU A 375 -27.08 -20.87 8.82
CA LEU A 375 -25.83 -20.23 9.21
C LEU A 375 -24.59 -20.90 8.60
N ALA A 376 -24.62 -22.21 8.38
CA ALA A 376 -23.51 -22.96 7.79
C ALA A 376 -23.46 -22.89 6.25
N CYS A 377 -24.54 -22.50 5.59
CA CYS A 377 -24.62 -22.45 4.13
C CYS A 377 -23.74 -21.33 3.58
N LYS A 378 -22.84 -21.66 2.65
CA LYS A 378 -21.96 -20.71 1.95
C LYS A 378 -22.37 -20.42 0.52
N ASP A 379 -23.31 -21.17 -0.03
CA ASP A 379 -23.79 -21.03 -1.41
C ASP A 379 -24.82 -19.90 -1.51
N VAL A 380 -24.42 -18.81 -2.16
CA VAL A 380 -25.24 -17.60 -2.36
C VAL A 380 -26.51 -17.90 -3.17
N ALA A 381 -26.44 -18.80 -4.15
CA ALA A 381 -27.62 -19.16 -4.96
C ALA A 381 -28.66 -19.92 -4.14
N VAL A 382 -28.19 -20.86 -3.31
CA VAL A 382 -29.06 -21.60 -2.37
C VAL A 382 -29.66 -20.63 -1.34
N LEU A 383 -28.86 -19.75 -0.76
CA LEU A 383 -29.38 -18.77 0.20
C LEU A 383 -30.39 -17.80 -0.43
N SER A 384 -30.15 -17.36 -1.66
CA SER A 384 -31.11 -16.52 -2.39
C SER A 384 -32.44 -17.24 -2.63
N ALA A 385 -32.41 -18.53 -3.03
CA ALA A 385 -33.60 -19.34 -3.19
C ALA A 385 -34.33 -19.53 -1.85
N TRP A 386 -33.59 -19.77 -0.76
CA TRP A 386 -34.17 -19.87 0.56
C TRP A 386 -34.81 -18.56 1.04
N LEU A 387 -34.19 -17.42 0.78
CA LEU A 387 -34.76 -16.12 1.12
C LEU A 387 -36.10 -15.86 0.41
N GLN A 388 -36.19 -16.20 -0.90
CA GLN A 388 -37.43 -16.08 -1.66
C GLN A 388 -38.53 -16.99 -1.09
N ARG A 389 -38.21 -18.24 -0.75
CA ARG A 389 -39.15 -19.20 -0.14
C ARG A 389 -39.56 -18.78 1.28
N ALA A 390 -38.64 -18.21 2.08
CA ALA A 390 -38.90 -17.75 3.44
C ALA A 390 -40.03 -16.69 3.52
N VAL A 391 -40.32 -16.01 2.40
CA VAL A 391 -41.42 -15.03 2.30
C VAL A 391 -42.81 -15.68 2.31
N THR A 392 -42.92 -16.93 1.90
CA THR A 392 -44.24 -17.60 1.71
C THR A 392 -44.45 -18.85 2.58
N LEU A 393 -43.40 -19.55 2.96
CA LEU A 393 -43.46 -20.78 3.74
C LEU A 393 -44.11 -20.58 5.12
N SER A 394 -44.85 -21.63 5.57
CA SER A 394 -45.45 -21.69 6.90
C SER A 394 -44.60 -22.48 7.89
N ASP A 395 -43.70 -23.33 7.42
CA ASP A 395 -42.81 -24.16 8.20
C ASP A 395 -41.35 -23.95 7.71
N ALA A 396 -40.43 -23.57 8.60
CA ALA A 396 -39.04 -23.36 8.28
C ALA A 396 -38.33 -24.65 7.80
N ALA A 397 -38.79 -25.83 8.19
CA ALA A 397 -38.22 -27.12 7.75
C ALA A 397 -38.39 -27.33 6.22
N GLU A 398 -39.39 -26.72 5.60
CA GLU A 398 -39.60 -26.81 4.18
C GLU A 398 -38.52 -26.10 3.35
N LEU A 399 -37.76 -25.16 3.93
CA LEU A 399 -36.62 -24.52 3.26
C LEU A 399 -35.58 -25.56 2.78
N MET A 400 -35.42 -26.64 3.57
CA MET A 400 -34.41 -27.66 3.34
C MET A 400 -34.81 -28.77 2.37
N GLN A 401 -36.05 -28.77 1.92
CA GLN A 401 -36.50 -29.74 0.94
C GLN A 401 -36.02 -29.32 -0.45
N ALA A 402 -35.33 -30.20 -1.17
CA ALA A 402 -34.87 -29.96 -2.52
C ALA A 402 -36.08 -29.75 -3.44
N SER A 403 -36.02 -28.76 -4.30
CA SER A 403 -36.93 -28.58 -5.42
C SER A 403 -36.59 -29.54 -6.51
#